data_5064581c6c152c3ef7481fc83046eb6d
#
_entry.id   5064581c6c152c3ef7481fc83046eb6d
#
_cell.length_a   1.000
_cell.length_b   1.000
_cell.length_c   1.000
_cell.angle_alpha   90.00
_cell.angle_beta   90.00
_cell.angle_gamma   90.00
#
_symmetry.space_group_name_H-M   'P 1'
#
loop_
_entity.id
_entity.type
_entity.pdbx_description
1 polymer ?
#
loop_
_entity_poly.entity_id
_entity_poly.type
_entity_poly.pdbx_seq_one_letter_code
_entity_poly.pdbx_strand_id
1 'polypeptide(L)'
;MKTILTTTAFALMASTALADTITLYTSQPNADAQQTVDAFKAANPDTDVEWVRDGTTKLMARLRAEIEAGNPQPDVLLIADTVTLEGMAQDGLLTXYQSPEAANYDSALYSADGFYHSTKLITTGIVYNTGVETAPTSWNDLSDAALKGQVAMPSPLYSGAALIHLATLTGDDSLGWGYYEQLAENDARAQGGNGGTFKAVASGEKPYGMVVDFLAIRNKAEGSPVEFVFPTEGVSYVTEPVAIMSTAKNVEGAQKFVDFLLSAEGQDVVLEMGYIPARNGMGVPAGFPAREDIKLMDFDPATALKDAEANKAKFTELFGTE
;
A
#
# COMPACT_ATOMS: atom_id res chain seq x y z
N MET A 1 57.51 50.68 -30.26
CA MET A 1 57.20 49.54 -29.38
C MET A 1 55.69 49.45 -29.25
N LYS A 2 55.11 48.41 -29.84
CA LYS A 2 53.65 48.21 -29.76
C LYS A 2 53.41 47.08 -28.77
N THR A 3 52.76 47.42 -27.65
CA THR A 3 52.42 46.46 -26.62
C THR A 3 51.11 45.77 -26.97
N ILE A 4 51.11 44.48 -27.18
CA ILE A 4 49.91 43.71 -27.45
C ILE A 4 49.37 43.21 -26.11
N LEU A 5 48.21 43.71 -25.71
CA LEU A 5 47.47 43.18 -24.56
C LEU A 5 46.69 41.93 -25.01
N THR A 6 47.04 40.80 -24.50
CA THR A 6 46.30 39.54 -24.76
C THR A 6 45.26 39.41 -23.64
N THR A 7 43.99 39.56 -23.99
CA THR A 7 42.88 39.37 -23.07
C THR A 7 42.49 37.87 -23.09
N THR A 8 42.77 37.21 -21.98
CA THR A 8 42.38 35.81 -21.84
C THR A 8 40.92 35.78 -21.34
N ALA A 9 40.02 35.33 -22.19
CA ALA A 9 38.63 35.16 -21.78
C ALA A 9 38.48 33.83 -21.07
N PHE A 10 38.14 33.87 -19.80
CA PHE A 10 37.75 32.70 -19.03
C PHE A 10 36.29 32.37 -19.34
N ALA A 11 36.07 31.30 -20.08
CA ALA A 11 34.72 30.81 -20.32
C ALA A 11 34.29 30.02 -19.06
N LEU A 12 33.39 30.60 -18.29
CA LEU A 12 32.69 29.87 -17.23
C LEU A 12 31.78 28.85 -17.93
N MET A 13 32.16 27.61 -17.92
CA MET A 13 31.24 26.53 -18.26
C MET A 13 30.27 26.38 -17.09
N ALA A 14 29.06 26.91 -17.27
CA ALA A 14 27.98 26.62 -16.36
C ALA A 14 27.62 25.14 -16.56
N SER A 15 28.03 24.31 -15.62
CA SER A 15 27.57 22.92 -15.57
C SER A 15 26.10 22.94 -15.21
N THR A 16 25.22 22.72 -16.20
CA THR A 16 23.82 22.45 -15.93
C THR A 16 23.77 21.05 -15.32
N ALA A 17 23.62 20.99 -14.01
CA ALA A 17 23.38 19.72 -13.35
C ALA A 17 22.03 19.22 -13.91
N LEU A 18 22.06 18.07 -14.58
CA LEU A 18 20.83 17.37 -14.98
C LEU A 18 20.07 17.05 -13.69
N ALA A 19 18.77 17.31 -13.67
CA ALA A 19 17.93 16.98 -12.53
C ALA A 19 18.05 15.48 -12.27
N ASP A 20 18.33 15.16 -11.02
CA ASP A 20 18.43 13.79 -10.55
C ASP A 20 17.00 13.24 -10.51
N THR A 21 16.72 12.15 -11.23
CA THR A 21 15.36 11.60 -11.34
C THR A 21 15.32 10.18 -10.82
N ILE A 22 14.28 9.86 -10.03
CA ILE A 22 13.95 8.48 -9.68
C ILE A 22 12.60 8.12 -10.27
N THR A 23 12.42 6.83 -10.57
CA THR A 23 11.14 6.28 -11.02
C THR A 23 10.55 5.45 -9.90
N LEU A 24 9.32 5.81 -9.51
CA LEU A 24 8.59 5.17 -8.40
C LEU A 24 7.40 4.38 -8.95
N TYR A 25 7.30 3.11 -8.58
CA TYR A 25 6.07 2.33 -8.79
C TYR A 25 5.36 2.22 -7.46
N THR A 26 4.09 2.59 -7.42
CA THR A 26 3.36 2.65 -6.15
C THR A 26 1.93 2.19 -6.28
N SER A 27 1.40 1.61 -5.22
CA SER A 27 -0.02 1.27 -5.13
C SER A 27 -0.81 2.30 -4.34
N GLN A 28 -0.18 3.40 -3.89
CA GLN A 28 -0.93 4.49 -3.24
C GLN A 28 -2.01 5.02 -4.18
N PRO A 29 -3.18 5.46 -3.65
CA PRO A 29 -4.13 6.20 -4.47
C PRO A 29 -3.45 7.42 -5.13
N ASN A 30 -3.91 7.79 -6.31
CA ASN A 30 -3.27 8.86 -7.11
C ASN A 30 -3.03 10.15 -6.31
N ALA A 31 -4.03 10.62 -5.59
CA ALA A 31 -3.89 11.86 -4.82
C ALA A 31 -2.85 11.72 -3.71
N ASP A 32 -2.80 10.56 -3.06
CA ASP A 32 -1.83 10.30 -1.99
C ASP A 32 -0.43 10.16 -2.56
N ALA A 33 -0.27 9.51 -3.71
CA ALA A 33 1.02 9.42 -4.40
C ALA A 33 1.53 10.80 -4.74
N GLN A 34 0.67 11.66 -5.28
CA GLN A 34 1.06 13.02 -5.63
C GLN A 34 1.49 13.80 -4.38
N GLN A 35 0.74 13.67 -3.28
CA GLN A 35 1.07 14.37 -2.04
C GLN A 35 2.42 13.91 -1.47
N THR A 36 2.67 12.59 -1.52
CA THR A 36 3.95 12.01 -1.08
C THR A 36 5.11 12.54 -1.92
N VAL A 37 4.95 12.51 -3.23
CA VAL A 37 5.98 12.98 -4.17
C VAL A 37 6.25 14.48 -3.99
N ASP A 38 5.19 15.28 -3.85
CA ASP A 38 5.33 16.73 -3.65
C ASP A 38 6.09 17.03 -2.36
N ALA A 39 5.78 16.31 -1.28
CA ALA A 39 6.46 16.51 0.01
C ALA A 39 7.94 16.11 -0.08
N PHE A 40 8.23 14.99 -0.73
CA PHE A 40 9.62 14.56 -0.94
C PHE A 40 10.38 15.63 -1.73
N LYS A 41 9.79 16.12 -2.82
CA LYS A 41 10.46 17.09 -3.67
C LYS A 41 10.69 18.41 -2.95
N ALA A 42 9.77 18.83 -2.10
CA ALA A 42 9.97 20.06 -1.30
C ALA A 42 11.17 19.93 -0.38
N ALA A 43 11.40 18.74 0.17
CA ALA A 43 12.56 18.48 1.06
C ALA A 43 13.84 18.18 0.25
N ASN A 44 13.71 17.75 -1.00
CA ASN A 44 14.83 17.35 -1.85
C ASN A 44 14.66 17.98 -3.24
N PRO A 45 14.81 19.31 -3.35
CA PRO A 45 14.45 20.01 -4.60
C PRO A 45 15.31 19.64 -5.82
N ASP A 46 16.45 18.99 -5.60
CA ASP A 46 17.34 18.58 -6.70
C ASP A 46 17.00 17.20 -7.26
N THR A 47 16.01 16.50 -6.69
CA THR A 47 15.62 15.17 -7.14
C THR A 47 14.17 15.19 -7.62
N ASP A 48 13.95 14.83 -8.88
CA ASP A 48 12.61 14.67 -9.46
C ASP A 48 12.11 13.25 -9.30
N VAL A 49 10.79 13.09 -9.27
CA VAL A 49 10.17 11.76 -9.20
C VAL A 49 9.18 11.60 -10.35
N GLU A 50 9.39 10.57 -11.16
CA GLU A 50 8.39 10.09 -12.12
C GLU A 50 7.72 8.88 -11.49
N TRP A 51 6.40 8.76 -11.59
CA TRP A 51 5.73 7.67 -10.90
C TRP A 51 4.59 7.06 -11.71
N VAL A 52 4.38 5.77 -11.46
CA VAL A 52 3.32 4.97 -12.06
C VAL A 52 2.51 4.37 -10.90
N ARG A 53 1.21 4.45 -10.99
CA ARG A 53 0.31 3.94 -9.98
C ARG A 53 -0.62 2.87 -10.54
N ASP A 54 -0.73 1.75 -9.82
CA ASP A 54 -1.77 0.74 -10.07
C ASP A 54 -1.94 -0.09 -8.79
N GLY A 55 -2.92 -0.97 -8.74
CA GLY A 55 -3.04 -1.93 -7.63
C GLY A 55 -1.80 -2.81 -7.57
N THR A 56 -1.41 -3.22 -6.36
CA THR A 56 -0.13 -3.94 -6.16
C THR A 56 0.00 -5.16 -7.07
N THR A 57 -1.01 -6.02 -7.10
CA THR A 57 -0.91 -7.26 -7.89
C THR A 57 -0.74 -6.96 -9.37
N LYS A 58 -1.51 -6.00 -9.87
CA LYS A 58 -1.43 -5.61 -11.29
C LYS A 58 -0.10 -4.94 -11.60
N LEU A 59 0.36 -4.06 -10.72
CA LEU A 59 1.65 -3.36 -10.87
C LEU A 59 2.80 -4.37 -10.90
N MET A 60 2.74 -5.40 -10.04
CA MET A 60 3.78 -6.42 -9.99
C MET A 60 3.79 -7.29 -11.26
N ALA A 61 2.63 -7.56 -11.84
CA ALA A 61 2.56 -8.28 -13.13
C ALA A 61 3.28 -7.47 -14.21
N ARG A 62 3.06 -6.15 -14.24
CA ARG A 62 3.77 -5.26 -15.16
C ARG A 62 5.28 -5.30 -14.92
N LEU A 63 5.70 -5.20 -13.67
CA LEU A 63 7.12 -5.21 -13.33
C LEU A 63 7.79 -6.53 -13.74
N ARG A 64 7.12 -7.67 -13.49
CA ARG A 64 7.68 -8.96 -13.89
C ARG A 64 7.87 -9.06 -15.39
N ALA A 65 6.92 -8.54 -16.18
CA ALA A 65 7.08 -8.51 -17.64
C ALA A 65 8.28 -7.65 -18.05
N GLU A 66 8.49 -6.52 -17.39
CA GLU A 66 9.66 -5.67 -17.63
C GLU A 66 10.97 -6.38 -17.30
N ILE A 67 10.99 -7.13 -16.19
CA ILE A 67 12.17 -7.90 -15.77
C ILE A 67 12.47 -8.99 -16.80
N GLU A 68 11.45 -9.71 -17.26
CA GLU A 68 11.62 -10.74 -18.28
C GLU A 68 12.15 -10.16 -19.60
N ALA A 69 11.75 -8.95 -19.92
CA ALA A 69 12.23 -8.24 -21.11
C ALA A 69 13.62 -7.62 -20.91
N GLY A 70 14.20 -7.73 -19.71
CA GLY A 70 15.51 -7.16 -19.40
C GLY A 70 15.50 -5.66 -19.21
N ASN A 71 14.36 -5.06 -18.93
CA ASN A 71 14.24 -3.60 -18.85
C ASN A 71 13.28 -3.15 -17.73
N PRO A 72 13.56 -3.51 -16.46
CA PRO A 72 12.74 -3.02 -15.35
C PRO A 72 12.88 -1.49 -15.22
N GLN A 73 11.76 -0.82 -15.05
CA GLN A 73 11.73 0.63 -15.08
C GLN A 73 11.92 1.31 -13.72
N PRO A 74 11.40 0.77 -12.59
CA PRO A 74 11.44 1.55 -11.36
C PRO A 74 12.80 1.48 -10.65
N ASP A 75 13.11 2.56 -9.95
CA ASP A 75 14.18 2.59 -8.95
C ASP A 75 13.66 2.15 -7.59
N VAL A 76 12.40 2.55 -7.28
CA VAL A 76 11.81 2.39 -5.95
C VAL A 76 10.40 1.81 -6.09
N LEU A 77 10.06 0.93 -5.15
CA LEU A 77 8.70 0.40 -5.01
C LEU A 77 8.13 0.90 -3.68
N LEU A 78 6.86 1.33 -3.71
CA LEU A 78 6.11 1.67 -2.51
C LEU A 78 4.74 1.01 -2.69
N ILE A 79 4.61 -0.22 -2.18
CA ILE A 79 3.48 -1.10 -2.47
C ILE A 79 2.84 -1.61 -1.19
N ALA A 80 1.66 -2.21 -1.30
CA ALA A 80 0.83 -2.49 -0.13
C ALA A 80 1.48 -3.42 0.90
N ASP A 81 2.22 -4.44 0.48
CA ASP A 81 2.51 -5.53 1.41
C ASP A 81 3.97 -6.00 1.42
N THR A 82 4.38 -6.44 2.60
CA THR A 82 5.74 -6.95 2.82
C THR A 82 5.94 -8.35 2.22
N VAL A 83 4.88 -9.12 2.02
CA VAL A 83 5.00 -10.49 1.49
C VAL A 83 5.55 -10.47 0.07
N THR A 84 5.02 -9.56 -0.76
CA THR A 84 5.50 -9.37 -2.13
C THR A 84 6.99 -8.99 -2.12
N LEU A 85 7.37 -8.05 -1.25
CA LEU A 85 8.78 -7.61 -1.21
C LEU A 85 9.69 -8.68 -0.63
N GLU A 86 9.22 -9.47 0.33
CA GLU A 86 10.00 -10.60 0.83
C GLU A 86 10.33 -11.59 -0.29
N GLY A 87 9.33 -11.90 -1.11
CA GLY A 87 9.55 -12.76 -2.28
C GLY A 87 10.57 -12.17 -3.24
N MET A 88 10.46 -10.87 -3.51
CA MET A 88 11.42 -10.19 -4.39
C MET A 88 12.83 -10.18 -3.80
N ALA A 89 12.96 -10.01 -2.48
CA ALA A 89 14.27 -10.07 -1.83
C ALA A 89 14.90 -11.45 -2.01
N GLN A 90 14.10 -12.51 -1.81
CA GLN A 90 14.58 -13.88 -1.99
C GLN A 90 15.03 -14.14 -3.44
N ASP A 91 14.39 -13.49 -4.40
CA ASP A 91 14.74 -13.63 -5.82
C ASP A 91 15.89 -12.71 -6.25
N GLY A 92 16.48 -11.95 -5.32
CA GLY A 92 17.62 -11.06 -5.63
C GLY A 92 17.23 -9.79 -6.40
N LEU A 93 15.96 -9.40 -6.34
CA LEU A 93 15.45 -8.27 -7.11
C LEU A 93 15.51 -6.94 -6.35
N LEU A 94 15.87 -6.98 -5.06
CA LEU A 94 15.97 -5.78 -4.22
C LEU A 94 17.38 -5.59 -3.74
N THR A 95 17.70 -4.38 -3.33
CA THR A 95 19.00 -4.04 -2.78
C THR A 95 18.88 -3.57 -1.33
N UNK A 96 19.69 -3.77 -0.55
CA UNK A 96 19.67 -3.50 0.71
C UNK A 96 19.99 -2.17 0.88
N TYR A 97 19.45 -1.72 1.84
CA TYR A 97 19.77 -0.38 2.35
C TYR A 97 19.35 -0.25 3.82
N GLN A 98 20.30 0.01 4.67
CA GLN A 98 20.02 0.25 6.09
C GLN A 98 19.82 1.76 6.29
N SER A 99 18.55 2.18 6.24
CA SER A 99 18.25 3.59 6.48
C SER A 99 18.61 3.98 7.92
N PRO A 100 19.25 5.13 8.14
CA PRO A 100 19.48 5.60 9.51
C PRO A 100 18.20 5.87 10.30
N GLU A 101 17.07 6.06 9.61
CA GLU A 101 15.79 6.27 10.26
C GLU A 101 15.21 4.99 10.87
N ALA A 102 15.68 3.81 10.47
CA ALA A 102 15.13 2.52 10.93
C ALA A 102 15.18 2.38 12.46
N ALA A 103 16.12 3.04 13.13
CA ALA A 103 16.23 3.00 14.59
C ALA A 103 14.97 3.51 15.31
N ASN A 104 14.12 4.25 14.60
CA ASN A 104 12.89 4.83 15.16
C ASN A 104 11.65 3.94 14.94
N TYR A 105 11.85 2.70 14.49
CA TYR A 105 10.79 1.75 14.14
C TYR A 105 10.99 0.45 14.90
N ASP A 106 9.88 -0.25 15.17
CA ASP A 106 9.98 -1.60 15.70
C ASP A 106 10.66 -2.51 14.68
N SER A 107 11.54 -3.39 15.16
CA SER A 107 12.32 -4.26 14.25
C SER A 107 11.44 -5.18 13.41
N ALA A 108 10.20 -5.44 13.83
CA ALA A 108 9.24 -6.23 13.05
C ALA A 108 8.76 -5.49 11.79
N LEU A 109 9.01 -4.18 11.71
CA LEU A 109 8.49 -3.34 10.63
C LEU A 109 9.50 -3.09 9.52
N TYR A 110 10.63 -3.76 9.53
CA TYR A 110 11.57 -3.68 8.41
C TYR A 110 12.37 -4.98 8.29
N SER A 111 12.87 -5.22 7.10
CA SER A 111 13.72 -6.37 6.83
C SER A 111 15.03 -6.23 7.60
N ALA A 112 15.44 -7.26 8.31
CA ALA A 112 16.71 -7.24 9.06
C ALA A 112 17.90 -6.92 8.15
N ASP A 113 17.84 -7.36 6.89
CA ASP A 113 18.88 -7.10 5.91
C ASP A 113 18.72 -5.77 5.18
N GLY A 114 17.65 -5.03 5.46
CA GLY A 114 17.44 -3.73 4.87
C GLY A 114 16.84 -3.75 3.48
N PHE A 115 16.17 -4.84 3.09
CA PHE A 115 15.57 -4.92 1.76
C PHE A 115 14.29 -4.10 1.64
N TYR A 116 13.56 -3.91 2.76
CA TYR A 116 12.34 -3.09 2.74
C TYR A 116 12.07 -2.54 4.14
N HIS A 117 11.32 -1.43 4.18
CA HIS A 117 10.95 -0.73 5.41
C HIS A 117 9.48 -0.34 5.36
N SER A 118 8.74 -0.65 6.42
CA SER A 118 7.31 -0.28 6.50
C SER A 118 7.15 1.22 6.73
N THR A 119 6.13 1.79 6.10
CA THR A 119 5.86 3.23 6.20
C THR A 119 4.56 3.57 6.93
N LYS A 120 3.64 2.61 7.03
CA LYS A 120 2.29 2.83 7.57
C LYS A 120 1.78 1.58 8.25
N LEU A 121 0.63 1.70 8.92
CA LEU A 121 -0.22 0.57 9.28
C LEU A 121 -1.57 0.85 8.62
N ILE A 122 -1.99 -0.03 7.71
CA ILE A 122 -3.27 0.09 7.01
C ILE A 122 -4.07 -1.18 7.28
N THR A 123 -5.24 -1.05 7.90
CA THR A 123 -6.09 -2.20 8.22
C THR A 123 -7.22 -2.33 7.19
N THR A 124 -7.74 -3.53 7.02
CA THR A 124 -8.97 -3.78 6.26
C THR A 124 -10.07 -4.17 7.23
N GLY A 125 -11.16 -3.43 7.18
CA GLY A 125 -12.32 -3.69 8.03
C GLY A 125 -13.60 -3.70 7.22
N ILE A 126 -14.72 -3.55 7.92
CA ILE A 126 -16.04 -3.52 7.29
C ILE A 126 -16.46 -2.08 7.09
N VAL A 127 -16.97 -1.77 5.90
CA VAL A 127 -17.62 -0.49 5.64
C VAL A 127 -19.08 -0.76 5.34
N TYR A 128 -19.98 0.08 5.84
CA TYR A 128 -21.40 -0.05 5.50
C TYR A 128 -22.03 1.32 5.26
N ASN A 129 -23.05 1.33 4.41
CA ASN A 129 -23.83 2.54 4.16
C ASN A 129 -24.74 2.79 5.36
N THR A 130 -24.82 4.04 5.81
CA THR A 130 -25.61 4.38 7.00
C THR A 130 -27.13 4.17 6.83
N GLY A 131 -27.58 3.89 5.60
CA GLY A 131 -28.99 3.58 5.34
C GLY A 131 -29.40 2.15 5.69
N VAL A 132 -28.44 1.26 6.09
CA VAL A 132 -28.79 -0.12 6.44
C VAL A 132 -29.54 -0.18 7.77
N GLU A 133 -30.35 -1.22 7.95
CA GLU A 133 -31.12 -1.39 9.17
C GLU A 133 -30.27 -1.91 10.33
N THR A 134 -29.31 -2.76 10.02
CA THR A 134 -28.48 -3.41 11.06
C THR A 134 -27.02 -3.24 10.72
N ALA A 135 -26.27 -2.64 11.65
CA ALA A 135 -24.83 -2.46 11.50
C ALA A 135 -24.11 -3.80 11.78
N PRO A 136 -23.20 -4.22 10.90
CA PRO A 136 -22.41 -5.43 11.17
C PRO A 136 -21.38 -5.17 12.27
N THR A 137 -21.04 -6.21 13.05
CA THR A 137 -20.02 -6.13 14.10
C THR A 137 -18.94 -7.21 13.95
N SER A 138 -19.16 -8.16 13.05
CA SER A 138 -18.32 -9.35 12.88
C SER A 138 -18.17 -9.65 11.41
N TRP A 139 -17.02 -10.23 11.03
CA TRP A 139 -16.85 -10.70 9.64
C TRP A 139 -17.99 -11.64 9.24
N ASN A 140 -18.41 -12.53 10.16
CA ASN A 140 -19.47 -13.48 9.87
C ASN A 140 -20.79 -12.83 9.50
N ASP A 141 -21.05 -11.61 9.98
CA ASP A 141 -22.27 -10.89 9.60
C ASP A 141 -22.38 -10.68 8.09
N LEU A 142 -21.24 -10.49 7.41
CA LEU A 142 -21.24 -10.28 5.96
C LEU A 142 -21.60 -11.56 5.19
N SER A 143 -21.46 -12.73 5.79
CA SER A 143 -21.79 -13.99 5.12
C SER A 143 -23.22 -14.45 5.38
N ASP A 144 -23.99 -13.68 6.12
CA ASP A 144 -25.42 -13.97 6.39
C ASP A 144 -26.20 -14.00 5.07
N ALA A 145 -27.01 -15.04 4.88
CA ALA A 145 -27.83 -15.19 3.68
C ALA A 145 -28.78 -14.00 3.45
N ALA A 146 -29.16 -13.29 4.52
CA ALA A 146 -29.99 -12.08 4.40
C ALA A 146 -29.29 -10.97 3.62
N LEU A 147 -27.94 -11.02 3.49
CA LEU A 147 -27.18 -10.01 2.75
C LEU A 147 -26.83 -10.45 1.32
N LYS A 148 -27.52 -11.47 0.80
CA LYS A 148 -27.26 -11.94 -0.56
C LYS A 148 -27.33 -10.81 -1.57
N GLY A 149 -26.27 -10.68 -2.38
CA GLY A 149 -26.17 -9.65 -3.40
C GLY A 149 -25.83 -8.25 -2.89
N GLN A 150 -25.58 -8.11 -1.59
CA GLN A 150 -25.39 -6.78 -0.98
C GLN A 150 -23.96 -6.46 -0.56
N VAL A 151 -23.02 -7.38 -0.77
CA VAL A 151 -21.65 -7.24 -0.28
C VAL A 151 -20.68 -7.05 -1.44
N ALA A 152 -19.76 -6.08 -1.32
CA ALA A 152 -18.68 -5.87 -2.27
C ALA A 152 -17.35 -5.94 -1.56
N MET A 153 -16.32 -6.35 -2.29
CA MET A 153 -14.94 -6.38 -1.77
C MET A 153 -13.96 -6.21 -2.93
N PRO A 154 -12.77 -5.69 -2.66
CA PRO A 154 -11.75 -5.61 -3.71
C PRO A 154 -11.24 -6.99 -4.07
N SER A 155 -10.75 -7.14 -5.29
CA SER A 155 -10.21 -8.41 -5.77
C SER A 155 -8.75 -8.57 -5.37
N PRO A 156 -8.36 -9.73 -4.81
CA PRO A 156 -6.95 -10.04 -4.60
C PRO A 156 -6.14 -10.09 -5.89
N LEU A 157 -6.81 -10.23 -7.03
CA LEU A 157 -6.14 -10.24 -8.34
C LEU A 157 -5.69 -8.83 -8.75
N TYR A 158 -6.17 -7.81 -8.04
CA TYR A 158 -5.84 -6.41 -8.29
C TYR A 158 -5.10 -5.78 -7.11
N SER A 159 -5.62 -5.97 -5.89
CA SER A 159 -5.20 -5.26 -4.69
C SER A 159 -4.29 -6.11 -3.80
N GLY A 160 -3.12 -5.58 -3.45
CA GLY A 160 -2.22 -6.25 -2.50
C GLY A 160 -2.83 -6.36 -1.10
N ALA A 161 -3.55 -5.32 -0.65
CA ALA A 161 -4.22 -5.38 0.64
C ALA A 161 -5.30 -6.46 0.66
N ALA A 162 -6.02 -6.62 -0.47
CA ALA A 162 -7.04 -7.66 -0.58
C ALA A 162 -6.42 -9.06 -0.56
N LEU A 163 -5.23 -9.22 -1.15
CA LEU A 163 -4.53 -10.51 -1.14
C LEU A 163 -4.11 -10.89 0.29
N ILE A 164 -3.59 -9.93 1.03
CA ILE A 164 -3.21 -10.17 2.43
C ILE A 164 -4.45 -10.41 3.28
N HIS A 165 -5.53 -9.68 3.03
CA HIS A 165 -6.80 -9.89 3.73
C HIS A 165 -7.31 -11.32 3.51
N LEU A 166 -7.28 -11.79 2.26
CA LEU A 166 -7.66 -13.16 1.92
C LEU A 166 -6.81 -14.17 2.70
N ALA A 167 -5.48 -14.00 2.69
CA ALA A 167 -4.59 -14.92 3.40
C ALA A 167 -4.87 -14.92 4.90
N THR A 168 -5.15 -13.74 5.46
CA THR A 168 -5.41 -13.59 6.90
C THR A 168 -6.70 -14.28 7.29
N LEU A 169 -7.80 -14.01 6.59
CA LEU A 169 -9.09 -14.57 6.96
C LEU A 169 -9.18 -16.06 6.67
N THR A 170 -8.59 -16.52 5.57
CA THR A 170 -8.60 -17.96 5.27
C THR A 170 -7.71 -18.76 6.22
N GLY A 171 -6.71 -18.11 6.83
CA GLY A 171 -5.86 -18.73 7.83
C GLY A 171 -6.45 -18.71 9.24
N ASP A 172 -7.56 -18.03 9.45
CA ASP A 172 -8.20 -17.92 10.77
C ASP A 172 -9.11 -19.12 11.00
N ASP A 173 -8.95 -19.78 12.15
CA ASP A 173 -9.69 -21.00 12.46
C ASP A 173 -11.21 -20.81 12.50
N SER A 174 -11.67 -19.61 12.84
CA SER A 174 -13.12 -19.35 12.96
C SER A 174 -13.75 -18.96 11.63
N LEU A 175 -12.96 -18.65 10.60
CA LEU A 175 -13.47 -18.20 9.30
C LEU A 175 -13.07 -19.18 8.19
N GLY A 176 -11.82 -19.19 7.79
CA GLY A 176 -11.30 -20.12 6.81
C GLY A 176 -11.87 -19.90 5.40
N TRP A 177 -11.58 -20.83 4.51
CA TRP A 177 -12.12 -20.80 3.15
C TRP A 177 -13.65 -20.96 3.14
N GLY A 178 -14.23 -21.63 4.15
CA GLY A 178 -15.69 -21.73 4.27
C GLY A 178 -16.38 -20.38 4.28
N TYR A 179 -15.76 -19.38 4.91
CA TYR A 179 -16.27 -18.02 4.90
C TYR A 179 -16.35 -17.44 3.48
N TYR A 180 -15.29 -17.59 2.69
CA TYR A 180 -15.28 -17.10 1.31
C TYR A 180 -16.23 -17.89 0.41
N GLU A 181 -16.35 -19.20 0.65
CA GLU A 181 -17.33 -20.02 -0.08
C GLU A 181 -18.74 -19.52 0.17
N GLN A 182 -19.05 -19.17 1.42
CA GLN A 182 -20.37 -18.62 1.77
C GLN A 182 -20.60 -17.24 1.13
N LEU A 183 -19.56 -16.39 1.12
CA LEU A 183 -19.65 -15.09 0.43
C LEU A 183 -19.95 -15.28 -1.06
N ALA A 184 -19.30 -16.25 -1.70
CA ALA A 184 -19.52 -16.55 -3.12
C ALA A 184 -20.95 -17.06 -3.34
N GLU A 185 -21.46 -17.94 -2.48
CA GLU A 185 -22.84 -18.41 -2.55
C GLU A 185 -23.84 -17.26 -2.41
N ASN A 186 -23.48 -16.24 -1.63
CA ASN A 186 -24.30 -15.06 -1.42
C ASN A 186 -24.07 -13.97 -2.48
N ASP A 187 -23.40 -14.33 -3.59
CA ASP A 187 -23.17 -13.40 -4.70
C ASP A 187 -22.42 -12.14 -4.31
N ALA A 188 -21.49 -12.23 -3.34
CA ALA A 188 -20.63 -11.10 -3.03
C ALA A 188 -19.81 -10.74 -4.27
N ARG A 189 -19.72 -9.43 -4.54
CA ARG A 189 -19.01 -8.94 -5.72
C ARG A 189 -17.55 -8.65 -5.35
N ALA A 190 -16.62 -9.23 -6.10
CA ALA A 190 -15.18 -9.05 -5.90
C ALA A 190 -14.56 -8.51 -7.19
N GLN A 191 -14.41 -7.20 -7.30
CA GLN A 191 -13.91 -6.56 -8.51
C GLN A 191 -13.03 -5.37 -8.19
N GLY A 192 -11.98 -5.19 -8.97
CA GLY A 192 -11.13 -4.01 -8.90
C GLY A 192 -10.49 -3.81 -7.54
N GLY A 193 -10.30 -2.57 -7.17
CA GLY A 193 -9.61 -2.19 -5.95
C GLY A 193 -10.52 -1.62 -4.88
N ASN A 194 -9.91 -1.12 -3.82
CA ASN A 194 -10.62 -0.57 -2.67
C ASN A 194 -11.46 0.65 -3.03
N GLY A 195 -10.99 1.49 -3.94
CA GLY A 195 -11.73 2.69 -4.34
C GLY A 195 -13.08 2.36 -4.95
N GLY A 196 -13.14 1.36 -5.83
CA GLY A 196 -14.40 0.95 -6.45
C GLY A 196 -15.36 0.33 -5.45
N THR A 197 -14.84 -0.50 -4.54
CA THR A 197 -15.66 -1.07 -3.45
C THR A 197 -16.23 0.04 -2.58
N PHE A 198 -15.41 0.99 -2.18
CA PHE A 198 -15.87 2.10 -1.37
C PHE A 198 -17.00 2.88 -2.07
N LYS A 199 -16.83 3.18 -3.36
CA LYS A 199 -17.85 3.90 -4.12
C LYS A 199 -19.18 3.15 -4.15
N ALA A 200 -19.14 1.82 -4.32
CA ALA A 200 -20.34 1.00 -4.33
C ALA A 200 -21.09 1.09 -2.99
N VAL A 201 -20.35 1.11 -1.88
CA VAL A 201 -20.96 1.21 -0.55
C VAL A 201 -21.49 2.62 -0.30
N ALA A 202 -20.71 3.64 -0.62
CA ALA A 202 -21.11 5.02 -0.39
C ALA A 202 -22.37 5.39 -1.17
N SER A 203 -22.53 4.85 -2.39
CA SER A 203 -23.71 5.10 -3.22
C SER A 203 -24.92 4.26 -2.81
N GLY A 204 -24.72 3.22 -2.00
CA GLY A 204 -25.78 2.29 -1.61
C GLY A 204 -26.01 1.17 -2.62
N GLU A 205 -25.24 1.12 -3.71
CA GLU A 205 -25.35 0.04 -4.70
C GLU A 205 -25.08 -1.33 -4.06
N LYS A 206 -24.04 -1.39 -3.20
CA LYS A 206 -23.71 -2.54 -2.38
C LYS A 206 -23.53 -2.02 -0.96
N PRO A 207 -24.56 -2.09 -0.13
CA PRO A 207 -24.53 -1.35 1.15
C PRO A 207 -23.52 -1.86 2.18
N TYR A 208 -22.88 -2.98 1.93
CA TYR A 208 -21.83 -3.54 2.81
C TYR A 208 -20.59 -3.86 2.01
N GLY A 209 -19.42 -3.71 2.63
CA GLY A 209 -18.19 -4.06 1.95
C GLY A 209 -17.02 -4.24 2.90
N MET A 210 -15.91 -4.65 2.31
CA MET A 210 -14.61 -4.72 2.97
C MET A 210 -13.71 -3.70 2.31
N VAL A 211 -13.13 -2.79 3.08
CA VAL A 211 -12.21 -1.78 2.51
C VAL A 211 -11.10 -1.45 3.51
N VAL A 212 -10.05 -0.84 3.00
CA VAL A 212 -8.99 -0.30 3.84
C VAL A 212 -9.49 0.89 4.65
N ASP A 213 -8.96 1.03 5.85
CA ASP A 213 -9.46 1.95 6.87
C ASP A 213 -9.51 3.42 6.43
N PHE A 214 -8.41 3.93 5.87
CA PHE A 214 -8.30 5.36 5.59
C PHE A 214 -9.36 5.83 4.58
N LEU A 215 -9.72 4.99 3.61
CA LEU A 215 -10.73 5.35 2.61
C LEU A 215 -12.08 5.64 3.28
N ALA A 216 -12.53 4.73 4.13
CA ALA A 216 -13.84 4.90 4.77
C ALA A 216 -13.81 6.02 5.79
N ILE A 217 -12.78 6.06 6.65
CA ILE A 217 -12.74 7.04 7.75
C ILE A 217 -12.55 8.45 7.21
N ARG A 218 -11.65 8.63 6.23
CA ARG A 218 -11.40 9.93 5.61
C ARG A 218 -12.64 10.45 4.88
N ASN A 219 -13.29 9.59 4.10
CA ASN A 219 -14.49 10.01 3.35
C ASN A 219 -15.69 10.23 4.25
N LYS A 220 -15.81 9.46 5.34
CA LYS A 220 -16.87 9.73 6.33
C LYS A 220 -16.71 11.13 6.90
N ALA A 221 -15.48 11.53 7.24
CA ALA A 221 -15.21 12.86 7.76
C ALA A 221 -15.60 13.96 6.78
N GLU A 222 -15.59 13.67 5.48
CA GLU A 222 -15.95 14.59 4.42
C GLU A 222 -17.44 14.51 4.04
N GLY A 223 -18.23 13.71 4.77
CA GLY A 223 -19.69 13.67 4.61
C GLY A 223 -20.24 12.45 3.88
N SER A 224 -19.42 11.48 3.48
CA SER A 224 -19.94 10.26 2.86
C SER A 224 -20.81 9.49 3.86
N PRO A 225 -21.96 8.93 3.41
CA PRO A 225 -22.89 8.25 4.32
C PRO A 225 -22.44 6.83 4.63
N VAL A 226 -21.28 6.70 5.25
CA VAL A 226 -20.68 5.40 5.58
C VAL A 226 -20.19 5.37 7.02
N GLU A 227 -20.05 4.14 7.55
CA GLU A 227 -19.36 3.87 8.81
C GLU A 227 -18.33 2.80 8.57
N PHE A 228 -17.24 2.83 9.34
CA PHE A 228 -16.20 1.82 9.31
C PHE A 228 -16.24 1.05 10.62
N VAL A 229 -16.09 -0.27 10.52
CA VAL A 229 -16.14 -1.17 11.68
C VAL A 229 -14.84 -1.96 11.76
N PHE A 230 -14.26 -2.01 12.95
CA PHE A 230 -13.20 -2.95 13.30
C PHE A 230 -13.89 -4.19 13.87
N PRO A 231 -13.98 -5.30 13.09
CA PRO A 231 -14.77 -6.46 13.53
C PRO A 231 -14.23 -7.09 14.80
N THR A 232 -15.11 -7.79 15.52
CA THR A 232 -14.75 -8.41 16.81
C THR A 232 -13.62 -9.42 16.69
N GLU A 233 -13.50 -10.11 15.55
CA GLU A 233 -12.40 -11.05 15.31
C GLU A 233 -11.05 -10.34 15.13
N GLY A 234 -11.08 -9.06 14.78
CA GLY A 234 -9.89 -8.29 14.45
C GLY A 234 -9.82 -7.97 12.97
N VAL A 235 -8.74 -7.31 12.58
CA VAL A 235 -8.54 -6.85 11.20
C VAL A 235 -7.25 -7.40 10.63
N SER A 236 -7.22 -7.60 9.32
CA SER A 236 -5.97 -7.82 8.59
C SER A 236 -5.26 -6.47 8.44
N TYR A 237 -3.98 -6.51 8.09
CA TYR A 237 -3.23 -5.27 7.92
C TYR A 237 -2.11 -5.42 6.92
N VAL A 238 -1.75 -4.30 6.29
CA VAL A 238 -0.55 -4.16 5.46
C VAL A 238 0.21 -2.92 5.94
N THR A 239 1.49 -2.83 5.59
CA THR A 239 2.35 -1.77 6.11
C THR A 239 2.92 -0.85 5.04
N GLU A 240 2.50 -1.02 3.80
CA GLU A 240 2.93 -0.24 2.64
C GLU A 240 4.44 0.02 2.66
N PRO A 241 5.22 -1.04 2.51
CA PRO A 241 6.68 -0.91 2.60
C PRO A 241 7.29 -0.27 1.35
N VAL A 242 8.47 0.31 1.57
CA VAL A 242 9.30 0.89 0.51
C VAL A 242 10.53 0.02 0.31
N ALA A 243 10.96 -0.15 -0.94
CA ALA A 243 12.14 -0.95 -1.29
C ALA A 243 12.84 -0.36 -2.51
N ILE A 244 14.14 -0.63 -2.61
CA ILE A 244 14.96 -0.17 -3.74
C ILE A 244 15.23 -1.38 -4.64
N MET A 245 15.01 -1.22 -5.94
CA MET A 245 15.28 -2.29 -6.92
C MET A 245 16.79 -2.53 -7.06
N SER A 246 17.17 -3.80 -7.21
CA SER A 246 18.58 -4.13 -7.49
C SER A 246 19.04 -3.56 -8.83
N THR A 247 18.10 -3.24 -9.71
CA THR A 247 18.37 -2.64 -11.02
C THR A 247 18.22 -1.12 -11.03
N ALA A 248 18.07 -0.50 -9.86
CA ALA A 248 17.88 0.96 -9.77
C ALA A 248 18.99 1.71 -10.49
N LYS A 249 18.60 2.67 -11.31
CA LYS A 249 19.55 3.50 -12.05
C LYS A 249 20.04 4.67 -11.22
N ASN A 250 19.25 5.08 -10.24
CA ASN A 250 19.58 6.19 -9.34
C ASN A 250 19.46 5.74 -7.89
N VAL A 251 20.47 5.01 -7.43
CA VAL A 251 20.49 4.44 -6.09
C VAL A 251 20.51 5.53 -5.01
N GLU A 252 21.30 6.58 -5.23
CA GLU A 252 21.40 7.68 -4.27
C GLU A 252 20.06 8.39 -4.10
N GLY A 253 19.37 8.69 -5.20
CA GLY A 253 18.05 9.30 -5.15
C GLY A 253 17.03 8.38 -4.48
N ALA A 254 17.12 7.07 -4.75
CA ALA A 254 16.25 6.07 -4.12
C ALA A 254 16.45 6.05 -2.60
N GLN A 255 17.70 6.10 -2.15
CA GLN A 255 18.01 6.13 -0.72
C GLN A 255 17.46 7.40 -0.06
N LYS A 256 17.60 8.55 -0.72
CA LYS A 256 17.02 9.80 -0.21
C LYS A 256 15.50 9.69 -0.07
N PHE A 257 14.85 9.02 -1.03
CA PHE A 257 13.40 8.82 -0.99
C PHE A 257 13.01 7.93 0.20
N VAL A 258 13.73 6.82 0.41
CA VAL A 258 13.50 5.93 1.56
C VAL A 258 13.67 6.72 2.86
N ASP A 259 14.78 7.44 3.00
CA ASP A 259 15.07 8.19 4.23
C ASP A 259 13.99 9.24 4.50
N PHE A 260 13.53 9.94 3.46
CA PHE A 260 12.46 10.93 3.61
C PHE A 260 11.16 10.27 4.10
N LEU A 261 10.76 9.17 3.47
CA LEU A 261 9.51 8.48 3.86
C LEU A 261 9.55 8.05 5.33
N LEU A 262 10.73 7.65 5.80
CA LEU A 262 10.88 7.13 7.17
C LEU A 262 11.16 8.25 8.20
N SER A 263 11.50 9.44 7.76
CA SER A 263 11.81 10.56 8.64
C SER A 263 10.56 11.04 9.39
N ALA A 264 10.76 11.80 10.48
CA ALA A 264 9.64 12.41 11.20
C ALA A 264 8.81 13.29 10.26
N GLU A 265 9.47 14.04 9.38
CA GLU A 265 8.77 14.90 8.40
C GLU A 265 7.91 14.07 7.43
N GLY A 266 8.47 13.01 6.88
CA GLY A 266 7.73 12.12 5.97
C GLY A 266 6.56 11.44 6.67
N GLN A 267 6.75 11.07 7.94
CA GLN A 267 5.70 10.42 8.71
C GLN A 267 4.62 11.40 9.18
N ASP A 268 4.94 12.68 9.31
CA ASP A 268 3.90 13.72 9.47
C ASP A 268 3.01 13.78 8.23
N VAL A 269 3.57 13.64 7.05
CA VAL A 269 2.78 13.61 5.80
C VAL A 269 1.85 12.40 5.80
N VAL A 270 2.34 11.24 6.24
CA VAL A 270 1.52 10.03 6.39
C VAL A 270 0.32 10.30 7.28
N LEU A 271 0.57 10.92 8.43
CA LEU A 271 -0.50 11.27 9.39
C LEU A 271 -1.50 12.26 8.78
N GLU A 272 -1.01 13.28 8.08
CA GLU A 272 -1.87 14.29 7.43
C GLU A 272 -2.77 13.67 6.36
N MET A 273 -2.27 12.65 5.65
CA MET A 273 -3.05 11.95 4.65
C MET A 273 -4.12 11.04 5.25
N GLY A 274 -4.09 10.82 6.56
CA GLY A 274 -5.09 10.00 7.23
C GLY A 274 -4.67 8.56 7.46
N TYR A 275 -3.38 8.27 7.42
CA TYR A 275 -2.86 6.92 7.70
C TYR A 275 -2.23 6.87 9.08
N ILE A 276 -2.19 5.67 9.66
CA ILE A 276 -1.43 5.43 10.89
C ILE A 276 0.05 5.34 10.54
N PRO A 277 0.91 6.25 11.05
CA PRO A 277 2.34 6.17 10.74
C PRO A 277 2.99 4.92 11.36
N ALA A 278 4.00 4.38 10.68
CA ALA A 278 4.75 3.25 11.22
C ALA A 278 5.81 3.68 12.24
N ARG A 279 6.29 4.93 12.17
CA ARG A 279 7.32 5.45 13.08
C ARG A 279 6.78 5.53 14.50
N ASN A 280 7.61 5.15 15.48
CA ASN A 280 7.23 5.18 16.88
C ASN A 280 6.90 6.61 17.34
N GLY A 281 5.88 6.74 18.18
CA GLY A 281 5.55 7.99 18.85
C GLY A 281 4.76 9.00 18.04
N MET A 282 4.21 8.61 16.89
CA MET A 282 3.53 9.56 15.99
C MET A 282 2.02 9.70 16.21
N GLY A 283 1.38 8.79 16.92
CA GLY A 283 -0.07 8.84 17.12
C GLY A 283 -0.89 8.30 15.96
N VAL A 284 -2.18 8.62 15.91
CA VAL A 284 -3.11 8.17 14.87
C VAL A 284 -3.93 9.36 14.35
N PRO A 285 -4.46 9.26 13.11
CA PRO A 285 -5.31 10.33 12.59
C PRO A 285 -6.65 10.40 13.32
N ALA A 286 -7.33 11.54 13.18
CA ALA A 286 -8.68 11.72 13.72
C ALA A 286 -9.62 10.65 13.17
N GLY A 287 -10.49 10.13 14.03
CA GLY A 287 -11.47 9.12 13.65
C GLY A 287 -11.01 7.68 13.86
N PHE A 288 -9.74 7.46 14.16
CA PHE A 288 -9.21 6.12 14.45
C PHE A 288 -9.19 5.86 15.95
N PRO A 289 -9.37 4.60 16.37
CA PRO A 289 -9.05 4.26 17.75
C PRO A 289 -7.55 4.40 18.00
N ALA A 290 -7.13 4.43 19.25
CA ALA A 290 -5.70 4.39 19.57
C ALA A 290 -5.09 3.12 18.97
N ARG A 291 -3.83 3.22 18.53
CA ARG A 291 -3.19 2.08 17.85
C ARG A 291 -3.26 0.79 18.67
N GLU A 292 -3.04 0.88 19.97
CA GLU A 292 -3.09 -0.28 20.87
C GLU A 292 -4.48 -0.89 21.04
N ASP A 293 -5.53 -0.17 20.66
CA ASP A 293 -6.91 -0.66 20.74
C ASP A 293 -7.35 -1.34 19.43
N ILE A 294 -6.53 -1.32 18.40
CA ILE A 294 -6.84 -2.01 17.14
C ILE A 294 -6.37 -3.46 17.24
N LYS A 295 -7.32 -4.39 17.20
CA LYS A 295 -7.00 -5.81 17.26
C LYS A 295 -6.55 -6.32 15.89
N LEU A 296 -5.29 -6.67 15.79
CA LEU A 296 -4.74 -7.22 14.54
C LEU A 296 -4.88 -8.75 14.57
N MET A 297 -5.36 -9.32 13.46
CA MET A 297 -5.47 -10.77 13.34
C MET A 297 -4.10 -11.39 13.12
N ASP A 298 -3.93 -12.62 13.55
CA ASP A 298 -2.68 -13.35 13.32
C ASP A 298 -2.43 -13.51 11.83
N PHE A 299 -1.19 -13.33 11.43
CA PHE A 299 -0.79 -13.39 10.05
C PHE A 299 0.64 -13.95 9.98
N ASP A 300 0.83 -14.96 9.12
CA ASP A 300 2.13 -15.57 8.90
C ASP A 300 2.63 -15.22 7.49
N PRO A 301 3.58 -14.29 7.36
CA PRO A 301 4.07 -13.89 6.03
C PRO A 301 4.67 -15.04 5.23
N ALA A 302 5.36 -15.98 5.88
CA ALA A 302 5.97 -17.10 5.17
C ALA A 302 4.91 -18.00 4.54
N THR A 303 3.85 -18.31 5.28
CA THR A 303 2.74 -19.10 4.74
C THR A 303 2.02 -18.32 3.64
N ALA A 304 1.80 -17.02 3.84
CA ALA A 304 1.13 -16.20 2.83
C ALA A 304 1.92 -16.16 1.52
N LEU A 305 3.24 -16.04 1.60
CA LEU A 305 4.10 -16.05 0.41
C LEU A 305 4.01 -17.40 -0.30
N LYS A 306 4.14 -18.48 0.46
CA LYS A 306 4.08 -19.84 -0.08
C LYS A 306 2.76 -20.12 -0.78
N ASP A 307 1.65 -19.68 -0.18
CA ASP A 307 0.30 -20.02 -0.64
C ASP A 307 -0.30 -18.98 -1.61
N ALA A 308 0.42 -17.89 -1.92
CA ALA A 308 -0.16 -16.77 -2.67
C ALA A 308 -0.80 -17.18 -3.99
N GLU A 309 -0.11 -17.98 -4.80
CA GLU A 309 -0.64 -18.38 -6.10
C GLU A 309 -1.83 -19.33 -5.95
N ALA A 310 -1.78 -20.27 -5.00
CA ALA A 310 -2.89 -21.17 -4.74
C ALA A 310 -4.11 -20.40 -4.21
N ASN A 311 -3.89 -19.41 -3.37
CA ASN A 311 -4.98 -18.57 -2.85
C ASN A 311 -5.65 -17.78 -3.98
N LYS A 312 -4.86 -17.20 -4.88
CA LYS A 312 -5.41 -16.48 -6.04
C LYS A 312 -6.23 -17.42 -6.95
N ALA A 313 -5.71 -18.62 -7.17
CA ALA A 313 -6.39 -19.61 -8.01
C ALA A 313 -7.73 -20.02 -7.39
N LYS A 314 -7.76 -20.29 -6.08
CA LYS A 314 -9.00 -20.67 -5.41
C LYS A 314 -10.00 -19.53 -5.37
N PHE A 315 -9.52 -18.30 -5.16
CA PHE A 315 -10.36 -17.12 -5.21
C PHE A 315 -11.00 -16.98 -6.60
N THR A 316 -10.21 -17.15 -7.65
CA THR A 316 -10.70 -17.08 -9.04
C THR A 316 -11.78 -18.13 -9.30
N GLU A 317 -11.61 -19.35 -8.77
CA GLU A 317 -12.63 -20.41 -8.87
C GLU A 317 -13.97 -19.96 -8.28
N LEU A 318 -13.92 -19.28 -7.12
CA LEU A 318 -15.14 -18.87 -6.41
C LEU A 318 -15.79 -17.62 -7.00
N PHE A 319 -15.00 -16.65 -7.44
CA PHE A 319 -15.50 -15.31 -7.79
C PHE A 319 -15.25 -14.92 -9.24
N GLY A 320 -14.46 -15.69 -9.97
CA GLY A 320 -14.11 -15.37 -11.35
C GLY A 320 -12.95 -14.39 -11.41
N THR A 321 -12.52 -14.11 -12.63
CA THR A 321 -11.57 -13.03 -12.90
C THR A 321 -12.36 -11.73 -13.06
N GLU A 322 -11.73 -10.55 -12.90
CA GLU A 322 -12.41 -9.26 -13.00
C GLU A 322 -13.05 -9.02 -14.36
#